data_074d2c660ed8774b9fcaf397cf66a732
#
_entry.id   074d2c660ed8774b9fcaf397cf66a732
#
_cell.length_a   1.000
_cell.length_b   1.000
_cell.length_c   1.000
_cell.angle_alpha   90.00
_cell.angle_beta   90.00
_cell.angle_gamma   90.00
#
_symmetry.space_group_name_H-M   'P 1'
#
loop_
_entity.id
_entity.type
_entity.pdbx_description
1 polymer ?
#
loop_
_entity_poly.entity_id
_entity_poly.type
_entity_poly.pdbx_seq_one_letter_code
_entity_poly.pdbx_strand_id
1 'polypeptide(L)'
;MVKKVLIITSNEGIEHDELVQPLDFLQSHGFVVIHAAEKNEDVHTMEADSKPSAQYTPDTTMHEVSVEDYDLLVIPGGTVNADKLRINEDAQRIIQYF
;
A
#
# COMPACT_ATOMS: atom_id res chain seq x y z
N MET A 1 -8.77 -11.45 18.88
CA MET A 1 -9.37 -10.74 17.72
C MET A 1 -8.27 -10.43 16.70
N VAL A 2 -8.49 -10.82 15.45
CA VAL A 2 -7.51 -10.57 14.38
C VAL A 2 -7.64 -9.12 13.95
N LYS A 3 -6.53 -8.40 13.91
CA LYS A 3 -6.51 -7.02 13.41
C LYS A 3 -6.25 -7.01 11.91
N LYS A 4 -6.94 -6.14 11.20
CA LYS A 4 -6.76 -5.97 9.75
C LYS A 4 -6.02 -4.68 9.47
N VAL A 5 -4.96 -4.79 8.67
CA VAL A 5 -4.11 -3.68 8.28
C VAL A 5 -4.28 -3.44 6.78
N LEU A 6 -4.46 -2.20 6.41
CA LEU A 6 -4.53 -1.79 5.02
C LEU A 6 -3.22 -1.12 4.62
N ILE A 7 -2.62 -1.58 3.52
CA ILE A 7 -1.49 -0.90 2.88
C ILE A 7 -2.00 -0.33 1.57
N ILE A 8 -1.82 0.97 1.36
CA ILE A 8 -2.21 1.61 0.10
C ILE A 8 -0.97 2.06 -0.68
N THR A 9 -0.98 1.83 -1.99
CA THR A 9 0.10 2.25 -2.88
C THR A 9 -0.47 2.74 -4.21
N SER A 10 0.34 3.52 -4.94
CA SER A 10 0.17 3.62 -6.38
C SER A 10 0.71 2.33 -7.03
N ASN A 11 0.73 2.26 -8.36
CA ASN A 11 1.28 1.10 -9.05
C ASN A 11 2.75 1.28 -9.46
N GLU A 12 3.33 2.44 -9.17
CA GLU A 12 4.70 2.76 -9.59
C GLU A 12 5.46 3.46 -8.47
N GLY A 13 6.79 3.20 -8.43
CA GLY A 13 7.71 3.98 -7.62
C GLY A 13 7.63 3.81 -6.12
N ILE A 14 7.15 2.66 -5.65
CA ILE A 14 7.10 2.35 -4.23
C ILE A 14 8.49 1.88 -3.79
N GLU A 15 9.02 2.41 -2.71
CA GLU A 15 10.28 1.94 -2.15
C GLU A 15 10.12 0.51 -1.67
N HIS A 16 10.93 -0.41 -2.20
CA HIS A 16 10.79 -1.86 -2.01
C HIS A 16 10.74 -2.25 -0.53
N ASP A 17 11.72 -1.82 0.24
CA ASP A 17 11.81 -2.22 1.65
C ASP A 17 10.66 -1.65 2.48
N GLU A 18 10.17 -0.48 2.14
CA GLU A 18 9.07 0.14 2.87
C GLU A 18 7.73 -0.51 2.58
N LEU A 19 7.63 -1.29 1.52
CA LEU A 19 6.46 -2.13 1.27
C LEU A 19 6.63 -3.51 1.92
N VAL A 20 7.77 -4.15 1.68
CA VAL A 20 7.98 -5.57 2.02
C VAL A 20 8.22 -5.77 3.51
N GLN A 21 9.00 -4.91 4.15
CA GLN A 21 9.31 -5.08 5.57
C GLN A 21 8.09 -4.95 6.47
N PRO A 22 7.25 -3.90 6.35
CA PRO A 22 6.02 -3.85 7.14
C PRO A 22 5.07 -5.01 6.83
N LEU A 23 4.95 -5.38 5.57
CA LEU A 23 4.09 -6.48 5.15
C LEU A 23 4.49 -7.79 5.84
N ASP A 24 5.77 -8.14 5.74
CA ASP A 24 6.29 -9.37 6.34
C ASP A 24 6.19 -9.35 7.86
N PHE A 25 6.54 -8.22 8.48
CA PHE A 25 6.48 -8.07 9.92
C PHE A 25 5.05 -8.26 10.45
N LEU A 26 4.10 -7.58 9.84
CA LEU A 26 2.71 -7.64 10.28
C LEU A 26 2.10 -9.03 10.06
N GLN A 27 2.37 -9.65 8.91
CA GLN A 27 1.89 -11.01 8.64
C GLN A 27 2.48 -12.02 9.62
N SER A 28 3.76 -11.90 9.94
CA SER A 28 4.42 -12.82 10.87
C SER A 28 3.92 -12.66 12.31
N HIS A 29 3.29 -11.54 12.64
CA HIS A 29 2.70 -11.29 13.96
C HIS A 29 1.18 -11.53 13.99
N GLY A 30 0.63 -12.21 12.99
CA GLY A 30 -0.76 -12.62 12.99
C GLY A 30 -1.77 -11.59 12.49
N PHE A 31 -1.31 -10.46 11.94
CA PHE A 31 -2.21 -9.49 11.34
C PHE A 31 -2.66 -9.95 9.95
N VAL A 32 -3.91 -9.65 9.61
CA VAL A 32 -4.38 -9.77 8.23
C VAL A 32 -4.00 -8.48 7.51
N VAL A 33 -3.20 -8.60 6.44
CA VAL A 33 -2.72 -7.44 5.69
C VAL A 33 -3.30 -7.47 4.28
N ILE A 34 -3.97 -6.38 3.91
CA ILE A 34 -4.54 -6.21 2.57
C ILE A 34 -3.81 -5.08 1.88
N HIS A 35 -3.30 -5.34 0.69
CA HIS A 35 -2.62 -4.36 -0.14
C HIS A 35 -3.59 -3.85 -1.20
N ALA A 36 -3.91 -2.58 -1.16
CA ALA A 36 -4.78 -1.93 -2.14
C ALA A 36 -3.96 -0.96 -2.98
N ALA A 37 -4.00 -1.14 -4.30
CA ALA A 37 -3.29 -0.27 -5.24
C ALA A 37 -4.26 0.69 -5.94
N GLU A 38 -3.71 1.61 -6.71
CA GLU A 38 -4.49 2.55 -7.51
C GLU A 38 -5.26 1.83 -8.61
N LYS A 39 -4.60 0.89 -9.28
CA LYS A 39 -5.15 0.12 -10.39
C LYS A 39 -5.05 -1.38 -10.11
N ASN A 40 -5.93 -2.16 -10.72
CA ASN A 40 -5.89 -3.61 -10.65
C ASN A 40 -4.81 -4.16 -11.60
N GLU A 41 -3.56 -3.78 -11.33
CA GLU A 41 -2.37 -4.16 -12.09
C GLU A 41 -1.23 -4.36 -11.10
N ASP A 42 -0.14 -5.01 -11.53
CA ASP A 42 1.01 -5.21 -10.67
C ASP A 42 1.62 -3.89 -10.20
N VAL A 43 2.15 -3.95 -8.99
CA VAL A 43 2.84 -2.83 -8.35
C VAL A 43 4.34 -3.01 -8.56
N HIS A 44 4.99 -1.99 -9.09
CA HIS A 44 6.43 -2.00 -9.39
C HIS A 44 7.20 -1.24 -8.32
N THR A 45 8.07 -1.96 -7.61
CA THR A 45 8.88 -1.35 -6.54
C THR A 45 10.21 -0.85 -7.07
N MET A 46 10.81 0.07 -6.33
CA MET A 46 12.08 0.70 -6.66
C MET A 46 13.04 0.57 -5.48
N GLU A 47 14.33 0.65 -5.77
CA GLU A 47 15.38 0.78 -4.76
C GLU A 47 16.01 2.15 -4.89
N ALA A 48 16.10 2.88 -3.77
CA ALA A 48 16.67 4.25 -3.73
C ALA A 48 16.02 5.20 -4.74
N ASP A 49 14.71 5.02 -5.00
CA ASP A 49 13.90 5.83 -5.93
C ASP A 49 14.39 5.83 -7.39
N SER A 50 15.39 5.05 -7.75
CA SER A 50 15.96 5.12 -9.10
C SER A 50 16.13 3.78 -9.80
N LYS A 51 16.11 2.68 -9.05
CA LYS A 51 16.40 1.35 -9.61
C LYS A 51 15.16 0.47 -9.50
N PRO A 52 14.66 -0.12 -10.63
CA PRO A 52 13.59 -1.11 -10.53
C PRO A 52 13.99 -2.28 -9.66
N SER A 53 13.10 -2.75 -8.80
CA SER A 53 13.37 -3.85 -7.88
C SER A 53 12.50 -5.06 -8.17
N ALA A 54 11.21 -5.01 -7.83
CA ALA A 54 10.33 -6.19 -7.94
C ALA A 54 8.91 -5.79 -8.33
N GLN A 55 8.08 -6.79 -8.59
CA GLN A 55 6.67 -6.61 -8.88
C GLN A 55 5.84 -7.38 -7.86
N TYR A 56 4.73 -6.78 -7.44
CA TYR A 56 3.79 -7.39 -6.50
C TYR A 56 2.37 -7.23 -7.02
N THR A 57 1.57 -8.28 -6.88
CA THR A 57 0.16 -8.23 -7.25
C THR A 57 -0.63 -7.73 -6.04
N PRO A 58 -1.36 -6.61 -6.16
CA PRO A 58 -2.18 -6.12 -5.05
C PRO A 58 -3.39 -7.03 -4.83
N ASP A 59 -3.92 -7.00 -3.61
CA ASP A 59 -5.11 -7.78 -3.27
C ASP A 59 -6.38 -7.15 -3.81
N THR A 60 -6.41 -5.83 -3.88
CA THR A 60 -7.58 -5.06 -4.33
C THR A 60 -7.15 -3.67 -4.82
N THR A 61 -8.12 -2.83 -5.17
CA THR A 61 -7.86 -1.41 -5.49
C THR A 61 -8.39 -0.53 -4.36
N MET A 62 -7.83 0.68 -4.24
CA MET A 62 -8.29 1.64 -3.25
C MET A 62 -9.76 2.01 -3.45
N HIS A 63 -10.23 2.00 -4.69
CA HIS A 63 -11.63 2.31 -4.99
C HIS A 63 -12.60 1.36 -4.28
N GLU A 64 -12.22 0.08 -4.14
CA GLU A 64 -13.07 -0.95 -3.56
C GLU A 64 -12.92 -1.09 -2.04
N VAL A 65 -12.04 -0.30 -1.41
CA VAL A 65 -11.79 -0.40 0.02
C VAL A 65 -12.94 0.17 0.84
N SER A 66 -13.41 -0.62 1.81
CA SER A 66 -14.32 -0.16 2.86
C SER A 66 -13.46 0.11 4.10
N VAL A 67 -13.25 1.40 4.40
CA VAL A 67 -12.28 1.82 5.41
C VAL A 67 -12.61 1.33 6.82
N GLU A 68 -13.88 1.16 7.12
CA GLU A 68 -14.33 0.67 8.44
C GLU A 68 -13.94 -0.77 8.73
N ASP A 69 -13.49 -1.52 7.71
CA ASP A 69 -13.05 -2.90 7.89
C ASP A 69 -11.63 -3.00 8.45
N TYR A 70 -10.91 -1.88 8.55
CA TYR A 70 -9.49 -1.88 8.88
C TYR A 70 -9.20 -1.15 10.19
N ASP A 71 -8.19 -1.66 10.91
CA ASP A 71 -7.75 -1.10 12.20
C ASP A 71 -6.56 -0.16 12.05
N LEU A 72 -5.77 -0.30 10.97
CA LEU A 72 -4.53 0.43 10.78
C LEU A 72 -4.27 0.66 9.31
N LEU A 73 -3.66 1.82 8.99
CA LEU A 73 -3.24 2.17 7.65
C LEU A 73 -1.72 2.30 7.59
N VAL A 74 -1.11 1.70 6.57
CA VAL A 74 0.32 1.82 6.28
C VAL A 74 0.50 2.39 4.88
N ILE A 75 1.33 3.42 4.75
CA ILE A 75 1.65 4.03 3.46
C ILE A 75 3.16 3.91 3.23
N PRO A 76 3.60 3.00 2.35
CA PRO A 76 5.03 2.87 2.03
C PRO A 76 5.57 4.12 1.34
N GLY A 77 6.88 4.35 1.50
CA GLY A 77 7.55 5.49 0.87
C GLY A 77 7.81 5.32 -0.61
N GLY A 78 8.55 6.28 -1.15
CA GLY A 78 8.86 6.39 -2.56
C GLY A 78 8.33 7.70 -3.11
N THR A 79 9.18 8.46 -3.80
CA THR A 79 8.82 9.80 -4.28
C THR A 79 7.65 9.77 -5.26
N VAL A 80 7.70 8.88 -6.25
CA VAL A 80 6.64 8.75 -7.26
C VAL A 80 5.37 8.22 -6.60
N ASN A 81 5.47 7.26 -5.70
CA ASN A 81 4.32 6.72 -4.97
C ASN A 81 3.62 7.83 -4.18
N ALA A 82 4.37 8.63 -3.43
CA ALA A 82 3.82 9.72 -2.62
C ALA A 82 3.10 10.74 -3.49
N ASP A 83 3.70 11.13 -4.60
CA ASP A 83 3.10 12.10 -5.53
C ASP A 83 1.79 11.59 -6.13
N LYS A 84 1.73 10.32 -6.51
CA LYS A 84 0.52 9.74 -7.07
C LYS A 84 -0.59 9.61 -6.03
N LEU A 85 -0.27 9.20 -4.80
CA LEU A 85 -1.26 9.09 -3.73
C LEU A 85 -1.81 10.45 -3.34
N ARG A 86 -0.99 11.49 -3.34
CA ARG A 86 -1.40 12.84 -2.96
C ARG A 86 -2.55 13.37 -3.82
N ILE A 87 -2.61 12.99 -5.09
CA ILE A 87 -3.63 13.46 -6.03
C ILE A 87 -4.74 12.44 -6.29
N ASN A 88 -4.68 11.28 -5.66
CA ASN A 88 -5.68 10.23 -5.84
C ASN A 88 -6.83 10.42 -4.86
N GLU A 89 -8.06 10.53 -5.38
CA GLU A 89 -9.24 10.79 -4.56
C GLU A 89 -9.54 9.67 -3.57
N ASP A 90 -9.38 8.42 -3.98
CA ASP A 90 -9.60 7.27 -3.10
C ASP A 90 -8.56 7.21 -1.99
N ALA A 91 -7.30 7.52 -2.30
CA ALA A 91 -6.26 7.60 -1.28
C ALA A 91 -6.58 8.69 -0.26
N GLN A 92 -7.05 9.84 -0.71
CA GLN A 92 -7.43 10.93 0.20
C GLN A 92 -8.60 10.54 1.10
N ARG A 93 -9.60 9.89 0.55
CA ARG A 93 -10.74 9.38 1.33
C ARG A 93 -10.27 8.42 2.42
N ILE A 94 -9.38 7.49 2.08
CA ILE A 94 -8.84 6.51 3.02
C ILE A 94 -8.01 7.21 4.11
N ILE A 95 -7.09 8.08 3.70
CA ILE A 95 -6.20 8.78 4.64
C ILE A 95 -7.00 9.62 5.65
N GLN A 96 -8.04 10.30 5.19
CA GLN A 96 -8.86 11.14 6.05
C GLN A 96 -9.63 10.34 7.10
N TYR A 97 -9.96 9.09 6.82
CA TYR A 97 -10.64 8.24 7.77
C TYR A 97 -9.72 7.88 8.95
N PHE A 98 -8.46 7.63 8.67
CA PHE A 98 -7.48 7.25 9.69
C PHE A 98 -6.82 8.46 10.31
#